data_46fcd1638a53a737a72932a863b8de7c
#
_entry.id   46fcd1638a53a737a72932a863b8de7c
#
_cell.length_a   1.000
_cell.length_b   1.000
_cell.length_c   1.000
_cell.angle_alpha   90.00
_cell.angle_beta   90.00
_cell.angle_gamma   90.00
#
_symmetry.space_group_name_H-M   'P 1'
#
loop_
_entity.id
_entity.type
_entity.pdbx_description
1 polymer ?
#
loop_
_entity_poly.entity_id
_entity_poly.type
_entity_poly.pdbx_seq_one_letter_code
_entity_poly.pdbx_strand_id
1 'polypeptide(L)'
;SSAAGRATNVELSAAKINGVVLNPGEVFDYNAVVGKRTAEAGFKVAGAYAGGKVVQEVGGGICQTSSTLYCAALFANLEITQRDCHMFAVGYVPWGMDPTVSWGGPEFRFKNNRDYPIKIVAKTENRELTIEIWGTDVDGSYVEMTNSVSTVYSSKYPSVAVGTKAITYRNVYDKDGKLLSRTKEDVSV
;
A
#
# COMPACT_ATOMS: atom_id res chain seq x y z
N SER A 1 19.12 -15.80 4.65
CA SER A 1 18.12 -15.95 5.73
C SER A 1 17.03 -14.89 5.65
N SER A 2 17.36 -13.62 5.36
CA SER A 2 16.38 -12.54 5.26
C SER A 2 15.35 -12.76 4.15
N ALA A 3 15.73 -13.34 3.01
CA ALA A 3 14.81 -13.61 1.90
C ALA A 3 13.70 -14.60 2.28
N ALA A 4 14.03 -15.69 2.99
CA ALA A 4 13.05 -16.68 3.43
C ALA A 4 12.12 -16.11 4.54
N GLY A 5 12.69 -15.42 5.54
CA GLY A 5 11.91 -14.76 6.59
C GLY A 5 10.95 -13.70 6.04
N ARG A 6 11.41 -12.91 5.06
CA ARG A 6 10.56 -11.94 4.36
C ARG A 6 9.40 -12.62 3.62
N ALA A 7 9.67 -13.70 2.88
CA ALA A 7 8.62 -14.45 2.17
C ALA A 7 7.56 -14.94 3.16
N THR A 8 7.96 -15.59 4.26
CA THR A 8 7.04 -16.02 5.32
C THR A 8 6.20 -14.86 5.87
N ASN A 9 6.79 -13.69 6.12
CA ASN A 9 6.06 -12.53 6.65
C ASN A 9 5.04 -12.00 5.65
N VAL A 10 5.38 -11.96 4.36
CA VAL A 10 4.46 -11.58 3.28
C VAL A 10 3.32 -12.60 3.16
N GLU A 11 3.62 -13.90 3.18
CA GLU A 11 2.62 -14.98 3.16
C GLU A 11 1.65 -14.88 4.34
N LEU A 12 2.15 -14.70 5.56
CA LEU A 12 1.33 -14.58 6.75
C LEU A 12 0.43 -13.34 6.70
N SER A 13 0.97 -12.19 6.30
CA SER A 13 0.18 -10.96 6.21
C SER A 13 -0.86 -11.03 5.09
N ALA A 14 -0.52 -11.64 3.94
CA ALA A 14 -1.46 -11.90 2.85
C ALA A 14 -2.59 -12.84 3.29
N ALA A 15 -2.28 -13.91 4.00
CA ALA A 15 -3.29 -14.84 4.53
C ALA A 15 -4.27 -14.17 5.50
N LYS A 16 -3.79 -13.20 6.31
CA LYS A 16 -4.65 -12.47 7.26
C LYS A 16 -5.63 -11.49 6.59
N ILE A 17 -5.24 -10.88 5.49
CA ILE A 17 -6.12 -9.97 4.74
C ILE A 17 -7.01 -10.70 3.73
N ASN A 18 -6.63 -11.91 3.33
CA ASN A 18 -7.39 -12.69 2.35
C ASN A 18 -8.79 -13.04 2.86
N GLY A 19 -9.80 -12.78 2.07
CA GLY A 19 -11.19 -13.11 2.38
C GLY A 19 -11.92 -12.05 3.20
N VAL A 20 -11.26 -10.97 3.63
CA VAL A 20 -11.91 -9.85 4.30
C VAL A 20 -12.96 -9.24 3.37
N VAL A 21 -14.16 -9.09 3.88
CA VAL A 21 -15.29 -8.44 3.19
C VAL A 21 -15.59 -7.12 3.88
N LEU A 22 -15.80 -6.07 3.11
CA LEU A 22 -16.24 -4.77 3.59
C LEU A 22 -17.58 -4.41 2.96
N ASN A 23 -18.58 -4.18 3.79
CA ASN A 23 -19.86 -3.62 3.35
C ASN A 23 -19.73 -2.14 2.97
N PRO A 24 -20.70 -1.55 2.26
CA PRO A 24 -20.71 -0.12 1.98
C PRO A 24 -20.49 0.72 3.25
N GLY A 25 -19.54 1.65 3.19
CA GLY A 25 -19.18 2.54 4.30
C GLY A 25 -18.19 1.97 5.32
N GLU A 26 -17.92 0.67 5.31
CA GLU A 26 -16.93 0.07 6.24
C GLU A 26 -15.50 0.44 5.89
N VAL A 27 -14.67 0.56 6.93
CA VAL A 27 -13.25 0.91 6.82
C VAL A 27 -12.39 -0.32 7.10
N PHE A 28 -11.45 -0.58 6.19
CA PHE A 28 -10.37 -1.52 6.42
C PHE A 28 -9.25 -0.84 7.19
N ASP A 29 -8.74 -1.50 8.24
CA ASP A 29 -7.57 -1.10 9.00
C ASP A 29 -6.52 -2.21 8.94
N TYR A 30 -5.39 -1.92 8.28
CA TYR A 30 -4.34 -2.92 8.06
C TYR A 30 -3.76 -3.45 9.38
N ASN A 31 -3.51 -2.56 10.34
CA ASN A 31 -2.92 -2.96 11.61
C ASN A 31 -3.89 -3.77 12.47
N ALA A 32 -5.19 -3.43 12.45
CA ALA A 32 -6.22 -4.20 13.15
C ALA A 32 -6.38 -5.62 12.57
N VAL A 33 -6.39 -5.76 11.23
CA VAL A 33 -6.58 -7.05 10.55
C VAL A 33 -5.34 -7.94 10.67
N VAL A 34 -4.15 -7.41 10.41
CA VAL A 34 -2.90 -8.19 10.45
C VAL A 34 -2.47 -8.46 11.89
N GLY A 35 -2.76 -7.57 12.81
CA GLY A 35 -2.40 -7.67 14.23
C GLY A 35 -0.91 -7.41 14.49
N LYS A 36 -0.50 -7.55 15.74
CA LYS A 36 0.88 -7.41 16.16
C LYS A 36 1.77 -8.48 15.52
N ARG A 37 2.92 -8.06 14.99
CA ARG A 37 3.88 -8.95 14.33
C ARG A 37 4.84 -9.49 15.38
N THR A 38 4.55 -10.68 15.89
CA THR A 38 5.38 -11.34 16.89
C THR A 38 5.86 -12.70 16.40
N ALA A 39 6.91 -13.22 17.04
CA ALA A 39 7.43 -14.55 16.73
C ALA A 39 6.40 -15.66 17.04
N GLU A 40 5.60 -15.45 18.10
CA GLU A 40 4.52 -16.37 18.50
C GLU A 40 3.40 -16.41 17.47
N ALA A 41 3.14 -15.28 16.78
CA ALA A 41 2.21 -15.21 15.64
C ALA A 41 2.80 -15.78 14.33
N GLY A 42 4.02 -16.32 14.39
CA GLY A 42 4.70 -16.98 13.27
C GLY A 42 5.60 -16.06 12.44
N PHE A 43 5.61 -14.74 12.71
CA PHE A 43 6.45 -13.81 11.98
C PHE A 43 7.94 -14.06 12.24
N LYS A 44 8.75 -13.86 11.21
CA LYS A 44 10.20 -14.10 11.22
C LYS A 44 10.97 -12.80 11.25
N VAL A 45 12.20 -12.86 11.73
CA VAL A 45 13.16 -11.76 11.59
C VAL A 45 13.54 -11.60 10.13
N ALA A 46 13.41 -10.38 9.61
CA ALA A 46 13.81 -10.01 8.26
C ALA A 46 14.17 -8.52 8.19
N GLY A 47 14.72 -8.07 7.06
CA GLY A 47 15.07 -6.67 6.87
C GLY A 47 13.85 -5.76 6.88
N ALA A 48 13.94 -4.70 7.68
CA ALA A 48 12.97 -3.61 7.78
C ALA A 48 13.69 -2.26 7.72
N TYR A 49 12.95 -1.20 7.43
CA TYR A 49 13.49 0.16 7.49
C TYR A 49 13.04 0.81 8.80
N ALA A 50 13.99 1.23 9.64
CA ALA A 50 13.73 1.95 10.87
C ALA A 50 14.80 3.03 11.11
N GLY A 51 14.38 4.24 11.46
CA GLY A 51 15.28 5.36 11.76
C GLY A 51 16.29 5.66 10.64
N GLY A 52 15.91 5.49 9.38
CA GLY A 52 16.79 5.78 8.25
C GLY A 52 17.83 4.68 7.92
N LYS A 53 17.68 3.49 8.51
CA LYS A 53 18.62 2.37 8.32
C LYS A 53 17.86 1.07 8.05
N VAL A 54 18.56 0.13 7.41
CA VAL A 54 18.07 -1.25 7.32
C VAL A 54 18.40 -1.96 8.63
N VAL A 55 17.37 -2.47 9.29
CA VAL A 55 17.47 -3.23 10.54
C VAL A 55 16.89 -4.63 10.35
N GLN A 56 17.24 -5.55 11.26
CA GLN A 56 16.62 -6.88 11.32
C GLN A 56 15.53 -6.85 12.39
N GLU A 57 14.28 -7.06 11.99
CA GLU A 57 13.12 -6.96 12.87
C GLU A 57 12.11 -8.07 12.57
N VAL A 58 11.37 -8.50 13.62
CA VAL A 58 10.27 -9.47 13.44
C VAL A 58 9.14 -8.80 12.63
N GLY A 59 8.72 -9.45 11.56
CA GLY A 59 7.74 -8.90 10.64
C GLY A 59 8.33 -8.05 9.51
N GLY A 60 9.67 -7.97 9.37
CA GLY A 60 10.29 -7.25 8.25
C GLY A 60 9.75 -7.71 6.90
N GLY A 61 9.43 -6.75 6.01
CA GLY A 61 8.90 -7.00 4.67
C GLY A 61 7.38 -6.90 4.52
N ILE A 62 6.59 -6.78 5.59
CA ILE A 62 5.12 -6.69 5.51
C ILE A 62 4.61 -5.45 4.78
N CYS A 63 5.39 -4.38 4.73
CA CYS A 63 5.03 -3.18 3.95
C CYS A 63 4.91 -3.46 2.45
N GLN A 64 5.44 -4.57 1.95
CA GLN A 64 5.16 -5.03 0.59
C GLN A 64 3.69 -5.44 0.45
N THR A 65 3.12 -6.12 1.45
CA THR A 65 1.70 -6.51 1.45
C THR A 65 0.80 -5.29 1.56
N SER A 66 1.11 -4.34 2.48
CA SER A 66 0.31 -3.11 2.58
C SER A 66 0.36 -2.28 1.31
N SER A 67 1.52 -2.17 0.65
CA SER A 67 1.66 -1.39 -0.58
C SER A 67 0.96 -2.07 -1.77
N THR A 68 1.02 -3.39 -1.87
CA THR A 68 0.28 -4.12 -2.92
C THR A 68 -1.23 -3.96 -2.73
N LEU A 69 -1.72 -4.03 -1.48
CA LEU A 69 -3.13 -3.80 -1.16
C LEU A 69 -3.55 -2.34 -1.42
N TYR A 70 -2.68 -1.37 -1.12
CA TYR A 70 -2.93 0.03 -1.42
C TYR A 70 -3.11 0.26 -2.93
N CYS A 71 -2.24 -0.30 -3.75
CA CYS A 71 -2.39 -0.24 -5.19
C CYS A 71 -3.72 -0.86 -5.65
N ALA A 72 -4.10 -2.02 -5.12
CA ALA A 72 -5.38 -2.65 -5.43
C ALA A 72 -6.57 -1.77 -5.03
N ALA A 73 -6.52 -1.14 -3.85
CA ALA A 73 -7.56 -0.21 -3.39
C ALA A 73 -7.67 1.04 -4.28
N LEU A 74 -6.53 1.60 -4.74
CA LEU A 74 -6.51 2.72 -5.68
C LEU A 74 -7.14 2.34 -7.02
N PHE A 75 -6.75 1.18 -7.59
CA PHE A 75 -7.30 0.71 -8.87
C PHE A 75 -8.79 0.33 -8.77
N ALA A 76 -9.28 -0.07 -7.60
CA ALA A 76 -10.69 -0.29 -7.32
C ALA A 76 -11.46 1.01 -7.04
N ASN A 77 -10.80 2.17 -7.14
CA ASN A 77 -11.36 3.49 -6.86
C ASN A 77 -11.95 3.63 -5.44
N LEU A 78 -11.30 3.01 -4.45
CA LEU A 78 -11.70 3.11 -3.05
C LEU A 78 -11.14 4.38 -2.39
N GLU A 79 -11.82 4.86 -1.37
CA GLU A 79 -11.42 6.03 -0.59
C GLU A 79 -10.28 5.68 0.37
N ILE A 80 -9.11 6.28 0.19
CA ILE A 80 -7.99 6.15 1.13
C ILE A 80 -8.23 7.11 2.29
N THR A 81 -8.41 6.57 3.49
CA THR A 81 -8.71 7.37 4.70
C THR A 81 -7.48 7.64 5.55
N GLN A 82 -6.44 6.79 5.44
CA GLN A 82 -5.16 7.01 6.09
C GLN A 82 -4.03 6.30 5.34
N ARG A 83 -2.93 7.02 5.13
CA ARG A 83 -1.71 6.49 4.53
C ARG A 83 -0.49 7.28 5.00
N ASP A 84 0.52 6.57 5.46
CA ASP A 84 1.85 7.10 5.76
C ASP A 84 2.84 6.56 4.73
N CYS A 85 3.66 7.42 4.11
CA CYS A 85 4.67 6.99 3.14
C CYS A 85 5.95 6.51 3.82
N HIS A 86 6.75 5.70 3.12
CA HIS A 86 8.10 5.41 3.57
C HIS A 86 8.99 6.65 3.46
N MET A 87 9.95 6.75 4.37
CA MET A 87 11.03 7.76 4.30
C MET A 87 12.05 7.47 3.17
N PHE A 88 11.98 6.29 2.55
CA PHE A 88 12.85 5.85 1.46
C PHE A 88 12.03 5.28 0.32
N ALA A 89 12.52 5.45 -0.90
CA ALA A 89 11.93 4.79 -2.04
C ALA A 89 12.00 3.27 -1.90
N VAL A 90 10.86 2.63 -2.04
CA VAL A 90 10.75 1.17 -2.10
C VAL A 90 10.77 0.72 -3.56
N GLY A 91 11.32 -0.47 -3.83
CA GLY A 91 11.54 -0.94 -5.21
C GLY A 91 10.43 -1.87 -5.74
N TYR A 92 9.34 -2.10 -4.98
CA TYR A 92 8.29 -3.06 -5.33
C TYR A 92 6.97 -2.41 -5.79
N VAL A 93 6.86 -1.09 -5.71
CA VAL A 93 5.74 -0.28 -6.26
C VAL A 93 6.27 1.01 -6.88
N PRO A 94 5.52 1.68 -7.76
CA PRO A 94 5.87 3.01 -8.26
C PRO A 94 6.01 4.04 -7.13
N TRP A 95 6.83 5.06 -7.35
CA TRP A 95 7.06 6.13 -6.38
C TRP A 95 5.76 6.81 -5.95
N GLY A 96 5.58 6.94 -4.64
CA GLY A 96 4.38 7.52 -4.04
C GLY A 96 3.17 6.58 -3.97
N MET A 97 3.35 5.30 -4.31
CA MET A 97 2.29 4.29 -4.24
C MET A 97 2.55 3.25 -3.13
N ASP A 98 3.15 3.68 -2.04
CA ASP A 98 3.52 2.84 -0.91
C ASP A 98 2.94 3.37 0.41
N PRO A 99 2.24 2.61 1.23
CA PRO A 99 2.06 2.86 2.65
C PRO A 99 3.09 2.09 3.47
N THR A 100 3.72 2.77 4.43
CA THR A 100 4.45 2.13 5.52
C THR A 100 3.50 1.79 6.66
N VAL A 101 3.71 0.66 7.32
CA VAL A 101 2.90 0.21 8.44
C VAL A 101 3.76 -0.37 9.55
N SER A 102 3.44 -0.04 10.81
CA SER A 102 4.02 -0.67 11.98
C SER A 102 2.99 -0.75 13.11
N TRP A 103 3.17 -1.71 14.02
CA TRP A 103 2.25 -1.84 15.16
C TRP A 103 2.42 -0.68 16.14
N GLY A 104 1.33 0.07 16.35
CA GLY A 104 1.33 1.26 17.19
C GLY A 104 2.02 2.49 16.58
N GLY A 105 2.27 2.49 15.29
CA GLY A 105 2.89 3.57 14.53
C GLY A 105 2.15 3.85 13.23
N PRO A 106 2.86 4.03 12.10
CA PRO A 106 2.24 4.31 10.82
C PRO A 106 1.15 3.31 10.42
N GLU A 107 0.10 3.81 9.78
CA GLU A 107 -1.10 3.04 9.47
C GLU A 107 -1.51 3.17 8.00
N PHE A 108 -2.27 2.18 7.56
CA PHE A 108 -2.94 2.20 6.27
C PHE A 108 -4.40 1.80 6.44
N ARG A 109 -5.29 2.70 6.01
CA ARG A 109 -6.74 2.50 6.06
C ARG A 109 -7.39 2.95 4.76
N PHE A 110 -8.42 2.24 4.34
CA PHE A 110 -9.28 2.64 3.24
C PHE A 110 -10.74 2.27 3.53
N LYS A 111 -11.67 2.95 2.90
CA LYS A 111 -13.10 2.76 3.07
C LYS A 111 -13.71 2.19 1.80
N ASN A 112 -14.64 1.25 1.96
CA ASN A 112 -15.53 0.89 0.87
C ASN A 112 -16.57 2.03 0.65
N ASN A 113 -16.27 2.91 -0.30
CA ASN A 113 -17.13 4.00 -0.74
C ASN A 113 -18.05 3.61 -1.91
N ARG A 114 -18.16 2.29 -2.20
CA ARG A 114 -19.06 1.74 -3.22
C ARG A 114 -20.39 1.36 -2.59
N ASP A 115 -21.44 1.19 -3.42
CA ASP A 115 -22.80 0.83 -2.98
C ASP A 115 -22.96 -0.68 -2.70
N TYR A 116 -21.96 -1.49 -2.99
CA TYR A 116 -21.97 -2.95 -2.85
C TYR A 116 -20.78 -3.43 -2.02
N PRO A 117 -20.89 -4.60 -1.37
CA PRO A 117 -19.75 -5.21 -0.67
C PRO A 117 -18.56 -5.46 -1.60
N ILE A 118 -17.38 -5.32 -1.05
CA ILE A 118 -16.12 -5.71 -1.70
C ILE A 118 -15.44 -6.79 -0.89
N LYS A 119 -14.62 -7.61 -1.56
CA LYS A 119 -13.82 -8.67 -0.94
C LYS A 119 -12.37 -8.56 -1.35
N ILE A 120 -11.47 -8.63 -0.38
CA ILE A 120 -10.03 -8.73 -0.62
C ILE A 120 -9.70 -10.19 -0.93
N VAL A 121 -9.03 -10.43 -2.05
CA VAL A 121 -8.45 -11.72 -2.41
C VAL A 121 -6.95 -11.56 -2.48
N ALA A 122 -6.21 -12.26 -1.62
CA ALA A 122 -4.76 -12.20 -1.56
C ALA A 122 -4.16 -13.60 -1.63
N LYS A 123 -3.19 -13.79 -2.51
CA LYS A 123 -2.49 -15.07 -2.70
C LYS A 123 -0.99 -14.83 -2.83
N THR A 124 -0.23 -15.80 -2.34
CA THR A 124 1.21 -15.88 -2.56
C THR A 124 1.52 -17.20 -3.25
N GLU A 125 2.15 -17.12 -4.41
CA GLU A 125 2.54 -18.29 -5.19
C GLU A 125 3.90 -18.04 -5.83
N ASN A 126 4.83 -18.98 -5.77
CA ASN A 126 6.16 -18.86 -6.36
C ASN A 126 6.92 -17.59 -5.95
N ARG A 127 6.73 -17.10 -4.71
CA ARG A 127 7.27 -15.84 -4.16
C ARG A 127 6.68 -14.58 -4.80
N GLU A 128 5.60 -14.70 -5.49
CA GLU A 128 4.82 -13.59 -6.03
C GLU A 128 3.59 -13.36 -5.15
N LEU A 129 3.32 -12.10 -4.83
CA LEU A 129 2.13 -11.65 -4.11
C LEU A 129 1.14 -11.03 -5.09
N THR A 130 -0.05 -11.59 -5.16
CA THR A 130 -1.17 -11.03 -5.92
C THR A 130 -2.28 -10.62 -4.97
N ILE A 131 -2.78 -9.39 -5.12
CA ILE A 131 -3.93 -8.88 -4.37
C ILE A 131 -4.95 -8.32 -5.36
N GLU A 132 -6.19 -8.75 -5.20
CA GLU A 132 -7.34 -8.32 -5.99
C GLU A 132 -8.44 -7.79 -5.07
N ILE A 133 -9.18 -6.79 -5.52
CA ILE A 133 -10.43 -6.35 -4.91
C ILE A 133 -11.58 -6.82 -5.80
N TRP A 134 -12.40 -7.72 -5.28
CA TRP A 134 -13.59 -8.21 -5.95
C TRP A 134 -14.81 -7.46 -5.48
N GLY A 135 -15.66 -7.06 -6.40
CA GLY A 135 -16.87 -6.30 -6.12
C GLY A 135 -17.79 -6.26 -7.33
N THR A 136 -18.88 -5.51 -7.23
CA THR A 136 -19.82 -5.29 -8.34
C THR A 136 -19.32 -4.16 -9.22
N ASP A 137 -19.09 -4.44 -10.48
CA ASP A 137 -18.88 -3.42 -11.50
C ASP A 137 -20.22 -2.88 -11.97
N VAL A 138 -20.50 -1.59 -11.76
CA VAL A 138 -21.77 -0.96 -12.07
C VAL A 138 -21.77 -0.17 -13.37
N ASP A 139 -20.59 0.30 -13.82
CA ASP A 139 -20.51 1.26 -14.92
C ASP A 139 -19.32 1.03 -15.87
N GLY A 140 -18.47 0.02 -15.59
CA GLY A 140 -17.27 -0.27 -16.37
C GLY A 140 -16.19 0.80 -16.26
N SER A 141 -16.29 1.72 -15.27
CA SER A 141 -15.26 2.72 -15.04
C SER A 141 -13.97 2.07 -14.49
N TYR A 142 -12.82 2.63 -14.84
CA TYR A 142 -11.53 2.14 -14.39
C TYR A 142 -10.59 3.27 -13.98
N VAL A 143 -9.54 2.92 -13.23
CA VAL A 143 -8.55 3.87 -12.72
C VAL A 143 -7.20 3.62 -13.34
N GLU A 144 -6.55 4.70 -13.76
CA GLU A 144 -5.11 4.74 -14.04
C GLU A 144 -4.42 5.66 -13.04
N MET A 145 -3.31 5.17 -12.47
CA MET A 145 -2.47 5.96 -11.59
C MET A 145 -1.30 6.56 -12.36
N THR A 146 -1.05 7.83 -12.14
CA THR A 146 0.15 8.51 -12.65
C THR A 146 0.89 9.20 -11.52
N ASN A 147 2.20 9.36 -11.65
CA ASN A 147 3.01 10.09 -10.70
C ASN A 147 3.90 11.13 -11.38
N SER A 148 4.27 12.15 -10.61
CA SER A 148 5.28 13.14 -10.96
C SER A 148 6.35 13.12 -9.88
N VAL A 149 7.60 12.93 -10.29
CA VAL A 149 8.74 12.81 -9.37
C VAL A 149 9.68 13.99 -9.57
N SER A 150 10.10 14.63 -8.48
CA SER A 150 11.01 15.77 -8.51
C SER A 150 12.02 15.68 -7.36
N THR A 151 13.21 16.26 -7.58
CA THR A 151 14.23 16.39 -6.54
C THR A 151 13.88 17.51 -5.58
N VAL A 152 14.04 17.27 -4.29
CA VAL A 152 13.93 18.30 -3.24
C VAL A 152 15.33 18.75 -2.89
N TYR A 153 15.54 20.06 -2.93
CA TYR A 153 16.81 20.70 -2.60
C TYR A 153 16.74 21.36 -1.22
N SER A 154 17.90 21.45 -0.57
CA SER A 154 18.03 22.13 0.72
C SER A 154 17.65 23.61 0.60
N SER A 155 16.84 24.09 1.53
CA SER A 155 16.52 25.53 1.62
C SER A 155 17.76 26.38 1.99
N LYS A 156 18.70 25.80 2.73
CA LYS A 156 19.96 26.45 3.15
C LYS A 156 21.04 26.40 2.07
N TYR A 157 21.06 25.30 1.30
CA TYR A 157 22.05 25.05 0.24
C TYR A 157 21.34 24.61 -1.04
N PRO A 158 20.88 25.54 -1.90
CA PRO A 158 19.99 25.23 -3.03
C PRO A 158 20.58 24.29 -4.10
N SER A 159 21.87 24.06 -4.09
CA SER A 159 22.53 23.08 -4.97
C SER A 159 22.63 21.66 -4.38
N VAL A 160 22.23 21.47 -3.10
CA VAL A 160 22.32 20.19 -2.41
C VAL A 160 20.96 19.52 -2.41
N ALA A 161 20.87 18.37 -3.11
CA ALA A 161 19.69 17.51 -3.07
C ALA A 161 19.57 16.86 -1.69
N VAL A 162 18.40 16.95 -1.08
CA VAL A 162 18.11 16.40 0.26
C VAL A 162 17.01 15.34 0.25
N GLY A 163 16.34 15.14 -0.87
CA GLY A 163 15.28 14.15 -0.97
C GLY A 163 14.62 14.11 -2.34
N THR A 164 13.56 13.34 -2.41
CA THR A 164 12.71 13.21 -3.59
C THR A 164 11.26 13.39 -3.19
N LYS A 165 10.52 14.12 -4.00
CA LYS A 165 9.07 14.31 -3.86
C LYS A 165 8.36 13.59 -4.98
N ALA A 166 7.39 12.75 -4.63
CA ALA A 166 6.48 12.13 -5.57
C ALA A 166 5.05 12.65 -5.32
N ILE A 167 4.37 13.06 -6.38
CA ILE A 167 2.95 13.42 -6.36
C ILE A 167 2.22 12.39 -7.19
N THR A 168 1.24 11.71 -6.62
CA THR A 168 0.41 10.73 -7.31
C THR A 168 -0.94 11.32 -7.68
N TYR A 169 -1.45 10.90 -8.83
CA TYR A 169 -2.76 11.30 -9.33
C TYR A 169 -3.57 10.06 -9.69
N ARG A 170 -4.83 10.07 -9.27
CA ARG A 170 -5.85 9.10 -9.64
C ARG A 170 -6.63 9.68 -10.83
N ASN A 171 -6.59 8.98 -11.95
CA ASN A 171 -7.36 9.33 -13.15
C ASN A 171 -8.45 8.27 -13.31
N VAL A 172 -9.69 8.69 -13.25
CA VAL A 172 -10.86 7.81 -13.42
C VAL A 172 -11.39 7.99 -14.85
N TYR A 173 -11.56 6.89 -15.55
CA TYR A 173 -12.08 6.85 -16.92
C TYR A 173 -13.40 6.09 -16.96
N ASP A 174 -14.28 6.45 -17.87
CA ASP A 174 -15.44 5.62 -18.20
C ASP A 174 -15.02 4.40 -19.06
N LYS A 175 -15.98 3.51 -19.32
CA LYS A 175 -15.76 2.29 -20.12
C LYS A 175 -15.27 2.56 -21.54
N ASP A 176 -15.47 3.77 -22.07
CA ASP A 176 -15.09 4.17 -23.44
C ASP A 176 -13.75 4.93 -23.47
N GLY A 177 -13.07 5.05 -22.31
CA GLY A 177 -11.75 5.68 -22.18
C GLY A 177 -11.79 7.20 -22.03
N LYS A 178 -12.94 7.80 -21.80
CA LYS A 178 -13.05 9.23 -21.52
C LYS A 178 -12.72 9.53 -20.07
N LEU A 179 -11.81 10.48 -19.85
CA LEU A 179 -11.46 10.94 -18.50
C LEU A 179 -12.66 11.58 -17.82
N LEU A 180 -13.09 10.99 -16.70
CA LEU A 180 -14.16 11.50 -15.83
C LEU A 180 -13.63 12.43 -14.76
N SER A 181 -12.51 12.07 -14.12
CA SER A 181 -11.88 12.90 -13.10
C SER A 181 -10.39 12.66 -13.01
N ARG A 182 -9.65 13.69 -12.58
CA ARG A 182 -8.25 13.60 -12.17
C ARG A 182 -8.07 14.27 -10.82
N THR A 183 -7.69 13.50 -9.83
CA THR A 183 -7.52 13.96 -8.46
C THR A 183 -6.07 13.74 -8.00
N LYS A 184 -5.50 14.74 -7.33
CA LYS A 184 -4.24 14.53 -6.63
C LYS A 184 -4.51 13.61 -5.44
N GLU A 185 -3.96 12.41 -5.48
CA GLU A 185 -4.17 11.41 -4.43
C GLU A 185 -3.31 11.69 -3.21
N ASP A 186 -2.01 11.83 -3.40
CA ASP A 186 -1.09 12.02 -2.29
C ASP A 186 0.22 12.71 -2.69
N VAL A 187 0.97 13.11 -1.67
CA VAL A 187 2.33 13.68 -1.79
C VAL A 187 3.25 12.95 -0.83
N SER A 188 4.26 12.27 -1.36
CA SER A 188 5.34 11.64 -0.60
C SER A 188 6.62 12.48 -0.70
N VAL A 189 7.30 12.75 0.42
CA VAL A 189 8.54 13.51 0.47
C VAL A 189 9.57 12.79 1.34
#